data_0af1b14c3645c749ce90a406bb249e28
#
_entry.id   0af1b14c3645c749ce90a406bb249e28
#
_cell.length_a   1.000
_cell.length_b   1.000
_cell.length_c   1.000
_cell.angle_alpha   90.00
_cell.angle_beta   90.00
_cell.angle_gamma   90.00
#
_symmetry.space_group_name_H-M   'P 1'
#
loop_
_entity.id
_entity.type
_entity.pdbx_description
1 polymer ?
#
loop_
_entity_poly.entity_id
_entity_poly.type
_entity_poly.pdbx_seq_one_letter_code
_entity_poly.pdbx_strand_id
1 'polypeptide(L)'
;IDVSTGEIIDSFESGDQPHENTYSEDGKKIYHASIGKVFFASPNLDFIKGDRWFQIVDANTYEVIRRVDMKQKLEEAGFDWIDRAVRPMAITKDEKFAYLQISLFHGFFEYDIENDKITRKLNLPIPKTNSSLSLGDHLLNSGHHGISLSGDDKTICVAGTMDGYIAIVDRETFNYSIIKLSDDPKEAKPYWATSSKDGTKAYVSISGLDKVSVVDYATAQVVAEVPVGNHPQRVRNGQLRLK
;
A
#
# COMPACT_ATOMS: atom_id res chain seq x y z
N ILE A 1 3.34 8.36 -19.85
CA ILE A 1 4.40 9.31 -20.20
C ILE A 1 5.57 8.53 -20.77
N ASP A 2 6.07 8.94 -21.93
CA ASP A 2 7.33 8.42 -22.47
C ASP A 2 8.50 8.98 -21.66
N VAL A 3 9.32 8.11 -21.07
CA VAL A 3 10.43 8.51 -20.18
C VAL A 3 11.56 9.21 -20.96
N SER A 4 11.70 8.92 -22.26
CA SER A 4 12.77 9.49 -23.09
C SER A 4 12.45 10.90 -23.59
N THR A 5 11.19 11.21 -23.83
CA THR A 5 10.73 12.51 -24.34
C THR A 5 10.04 13.36 -23.28
N GLY A 6 9.50 12.76 -22.22
CA GLY A 6 8.68 13.42 -21.21
C GLY A 6 7.24 13.70 -21.69
N GLU A 7 6.86 13.24 -22.87
CA GLU A 7 5.54 13.49 -23.44
C GLU A 7 4.47 12.54 -22.89
N ILE A 8 3.25 13.05 -22.77
CA ILE A 8 2.09 12.20 -22.46
C ILE A 8 1.71 11.45 -23.72
N ILE A 9 1.82 10.12 -23.66
CA ILE A 9 1.49 9.26 -24.81
C ILE A 9 0.04 8.78 -24.78
N ASP A 10 -0.52 8.61 -23.59
CA ASP A 10 -1.92 8.24 -23.41
C ASP A 10 -2.38 8.40 -21.94
N SER A 11 -3.67 8.14 -21.70
CA SER A 11 -4.30 8.18 -20.37
C SER A 11 -5.46 7.20 -20.28
N PHE A 12 -5.85 6.84 -19.07
CA PHE A 12 -7.03 6.03 -18.79
C PHE A 12 -7.90 6.67 -17.72
N GLU A 13 -9.19 6.33 -17.73
CA GLU A 13 -10.12 6.80 -16.71
C GLU A 13 -9.78 6.23 -15.33
N SER A 14 -9.71 7.09 -14.35
CA SER A 14 -9.58 6.77 -12.93
C SER A 14 -10.84 7.15 -12.17
N GLY A 15 -10.94 6.72 -10.91
CA GLY A 15 -11.84 7.37 -9.95
C GLY A 15 -11.25 8.69 -9.43
N ASP A 16 -11.95 9.28 -8.46
CA ASP A 16 -11.51 10.53 -7.84
C ASP A 16 -10.19 10.34 -7.07
N GLN A 17 -9.29 11.31 -7.22
CA GLN A 17 -7.95 11.31 -6.62
C GLN A 17 -7.14 10.03 -6.91
N PRO A 18 -6.57 9.91 -8.12
CA PRO A 18 -5.62 8.85 -8.47
C PRO A 18 -4.49 8.79 -7.44
N HIS A 19 -4.20 7.61 -6.93
CA HIS A 19 -3.27 7.47 -5.81
C HIS A 19 -2.10 6.53 -6.10
N GLU A 20 -2.36 5.37 -6.66
CA GLU A 20 -1.35 4.32 -6.83
C GLU A 20 -1.40 3.73 -8.23
N ASN A 21 -0.22 3.49 -8.80
CA ASN A 21 -0.02 2.69 -9.99
C ASN A 21 1.11 1.70 -9.76
N THR A 22 0.89 0.45 -10.10
CA THR A 22 1.89 -0.61 -10.07
C THR A 22 1.76 -1.43 -11.35
N TYR A 23 2.88 -1.70 -12.04
CA TYR A 23 2.89 -2.60 -13.19
C TYR A 23 2.90 -4.07 -12.74
N SER A 24 2.31 -4.95 -13.56
CA SER A 24 2.59 -6.39 -13.48
C SER A 24 4.06 -6.66 -13.76
N GLU A 25 4.55 -7.84 -13.34
CA GLU A 25 5.96 -8.22 -13.54
C GLU A 25 6.37 -8.23 -15.02
N ASP A 26 5.45 -8.61 -15.91
CA ASP A 26 5.67 -8.61 -17.36
C ASP A 26 5.39 -7.26 -18.05
N GLY A 27 4.94 -6.26 -17.28
CA GLY A 27 4.66 -4.91 -17.74
C GLY A 27 3.42 -4.77 -18.62
N LYS A 28 2.55 -5.80 -18.73
CA LYS A 28 1.38 -5.76 -19.62
C LYS A 28 0.12 -5.22 -18.95
N LYS A 29 0.10 -5.13 -17.63
CA LYS A 29 -1.01 -4.57 -16.87
C LYS A 29 -0.55 -3.47 -15.94
N ILE A 30 -1.46 -2.55 -15.66
CA ILE A 30 -1.33 -1.55 -14.61
C ILE A 30 -2.41 -1.84 -13.58
N TYR A 31 -2.00 -2.03 -12.34
CA TYR A 31 -2.89 -2.07 -11.19
C TYR A 31 -2.98 -0.65 -10.63
N HIS A 32 -4.18 -0.11 -10.61
CA HIS A 32 -4.44 1.28 -10.25
C HIS A 32 -5.42 1.38 -9.08
N ALA A 33 -5.22 2.37 -8.22
CA ALA A 33 -6.15 2.72 -7.18
C ALA A 33 -6.44 4.22 -7.14
N SER A 34 -7.71 4.56 -6.95
CA SER A 34 -8.18 5.91 -6.61
C SER A 34 -8.76 5.92 -5.21
N ILE A 35 -8.56 6.99 -4.46
CA ILE A 35 -8.88 7.06 -3.03
C ILE A 35 -10.03 7.99 -2.67
N GLY A 36 -10.53 8.76 -3.63
CA GLY A 36 -11.59 9.73 -3.42
C GLY A 36 -11.18 10.86 -2.48
N LYS A 37 -12.15 11.61 -2.01
CA LYS A 37 -11.93 12.78 -1.15
C LYS A 37 -11.63 12.33 0.28
N VAL A 38 -10.35 12.18 0.59
CA VAL A 38 -9.84 11.65 1.87
C VAL A 38 -10.11 12.54 3.09
N PHE A 39 -10.50 13.78 2.88
CA PHE A 39 -10.77 14.73 3.97
C PHE A 39 -12.06 14.44 4.77
N PHE A 40 -12.82 13.46 4.36
CA PHE A 40 -14.07 13.07 5.02
C PHE A 40 -13.90 11.66 5.63
N ALA A 41 -13.35 11.59 6.83
CA ALA A 41 -13.14 10.31 7.52
C ALA A 41 -14.46 9.65 7.97
N SER A 42 -15.53 10.44 8.18
CA SER A 42 -16.81 9.91 8.66
C SER A 42 -17.47 8.97 7.67
N PRO A 43 -17.93 7.77 8.09
CA PRO A 43 -18.70 6.84 7.27
C PRO A 43 -20.00 7.47 6.72
N ASN A 44 -20.63 8.36 7.50
CA ASN A 44 -21.86 9.05 7.10
C ASN A 44 -21.67 9.99 5.90
N LEU A 45 -20.42 10.30 5.55
CA LEU A 45 -20.05 11.14 4.42
C LEU A 45 -19.52 10.31 3.25
N ASP A 46 -19.70 8.99 3.26
CA ASP A 46 -19.19 8.10 2.21
C ASP A 46 -19.70 8.50 0.81
N PHE A 47 -20.95 8.92 0.72
CA PHE A 47 -21.61 9.30 -0.53
C PHE A 47 -21.00 10.53 -1.24
N ILE A 48 -20.24 11.38 -0.53
CA ILE A 48 -19.58 12.56 -1.13
C ILE A 48 -18.10 12.33 -1.41
N LYS A 49 -17.55 11.18 -1.05
CA LYS A 49 -16.11 10.88 -1.23
C LYS A 49 -15.75 10.63 -2.70
N GLY A 50 -16.73 10.43 -3.57
CA GLY A 50 -16.53 10.18 -4.98
C GLY A 50 -16.14 8.74 -5.32
N ASP A 51 -15.73 8.51 -6.56
CA ASP A 51 -15.40 7.20 -7.08
C ASP A 51 -14.04 6.73 -6.59
N ARG A 52 -14.02 5.54 -6.01
CA ARG A 52 -12.84 4.89 -5.42
C ARG A 52 -12.76 3.48 -5.95
N TRP A 53 -11.88 3.29 -6.90
CA TRP A 53 -11.74 2.04 -7.62
C TRP A 53 -10.40 1.37 -7.37
N PHE A 54 -10.40 0.06 -7.29
CA PHE A 54 -9.27 -0.75 -7.67
C PHE A 54 -9.48 -1.17 -9.12
N GLN A 55 -8.51 -0.90 -9.99
CA GLN A 55 -8.63 -1.11 -11.42
C GLN A 55 -7.47 -1.94 -11.96
N ILE A 56 -7.78 -2.76 -12.98
CA ILE A 56 -6.80 -3.43 -13.80
C ILE A 56 -6.90 -2.83 -15.19
N VAL A 57 -5.80 -2.36 -15.72
CA VAL A 57 -5.71 -1.63 -16.98
C VAL A 57 -4.71 -2.34 -17.88
N ASP A 58 -5.01 -2.49 -19.16
CA ASP A 58 -4.05 -2.95 -20.18
C ASP A 58 -2.97 -1.88 -20.38
N ALA A 59 -1.70 -2.25 -20.21
CA ALA A 59 -0.60 -1.29 -20.29
C ALA A 59 -0.20 -0.90 -21.72
N ASN A 60 -0.73 -1.58 -22.75
CA ASN A 60 -0.47 -1.26 -24.15
C ASN A 60 -1.57 -0.39 -24.76
N THR A 61 -2.84 -0.67 -24.40
CA THR A 61 -3.99 0.05 -24.96
C THR A 61 -4.56 1.10 -24.01
N TYR A 62 -4.17 1.07 -22.74
CA TYR A 62 -4.69 1.89 -21.62
C TYR A 62 -6.20 1.72 -21.40
N GLU A 63 -6.78 0.64 -21.90
CA GLU A 63 -8.16 0.28 -21.62
C GLU A 63 -8.33 -0.30 -20.23
N VAL A 64 -9.39 0.08 -19.53
CA VAL A 64 -9.75 -0.47 -18.23
C VAL A 64 -10.35 -1.87 -18.42
N ILE A 65 -9.58 -2.91 -18.08
CA ILE A 65 -10.00 -4.32 -18.19
C ILE A 65 -11.03 -4.65 -17.09
N ARG A 66 -10.78 -4.17 -15.86
CA ARG A 66 -11.64 -4.43 -14.71
C ARG A 66 -11.64 -3.24 -13.77
N ARG A 67 -12.82 -2.95 -13.25
CA ARG A 67 -13.05 -1.95 -12.20
C ARG A 67 -13.77 -2.62 -11.04
N VAL A 68 -13.19 -2.52 -9.85
CA VAL A 68 -13.66 -3.21 -8.65
C VAL A 68 -14.07 -2.20 -7.59
N ASP A 69 -15.32 -2.31 -7.10
CA ASP A 69 -15.76 -1.60 -5.90
C ASP A 69 -15.37 -2.42 -4.66
N MET A 70 -14.37 -1.95 -3.91
CA MET A 70 -13.89 -2.64 -2.71
C MET A 70 -14.95 -2.71 -1.60
N LYS A 71 -15.90 -1.78 -1.55
CA LYS A 71 -16.99 -1.87 -0.56
C LYS A 71 -17.80 -3.14 -0.79
N GLN A 72 -18.24 -3.36 -2.02
CA GLN A 72 -18.97 -4.57 -2.37
C GLN A 72 -18.17 -5.83 -2.04
N LYS A 73 -16.88 -5.87 -2.38
CA LYS A 73 -16.02 -7.03 -2.11
C LYS A 73 -15.81 -7.30 -0.63
N LEU A 74 -15.70 -6.26 0.19
CA LEU A 74 -15.63 -6.38 1.63
C LEU A 74 -16.93 -6.93 2.22
N GLU A 75 -18.08 -6.41 1.77
CA GLU A 75 -19.41 -6.86 2.20
C GLU A 75 -19.65 -8.33 1.80
N GLU A 76 -19.35 -8.72 0.57
CA GLU A 76 -19.45 -10.11 0.08
C GLU A 76 -18.60 -11.09 0.89
N ALA A 77 -17.44 -10.64 1.38
CA ALA A 77 -16.55 -11.43 2.22
C ALA A 77 -16.95 -11.41 3.72
N GLY A 78 -18.01 -10.70 4.08
CA GLY A 78 -18.44 -10.56 5.47
C GLY A 78 -17.58 -9.64 6.32
N PHE A 79 -16.82 -8.74 5.68
CA PHE A 79 -16.01 -7.74 6.35
C PHE A 79 -16.70 -6.38 6.29
N ASP A 80 -17.44 -6.04 7.34
CA ASP A 80 -18.02 -4.71 7.48
C ASP A 80 -16.90 -3.71 7.83
N TRP A 81 -16.56 -2.83 6.88
CA TRP A 81 -15.54 -1.80 7.06
C TRP A 81 -16.01 -0.44 6.58
N ILE A 82 -15.55 0.61 7.28
CA ILE A 82 -16.05 1.98 7.12
C ILE A 82 -15.56 2.71 5.88
N ASP A 83 -14.51 2.21 5.23
CA ASP A 83 -13.95 2.84 4.02
C ASP A 83 -13.60 1.76 2.98
N ARG A 84 -13.53 2.16 1.72
CA ARG A 84 -13.23 1.29 0.58
C ARG A 84 -12.05 1.76 -0.26
N ALA A 85 -11.44 2.90 0.12
CA ALA A 85 -10.33 3.46 -0.62
C ALA A 85 -9.09 2.59 -0.47
N VAL A 86 -8.67 1.96 -1.58
CA VAL A 86 -7.41 1.23 -1.66
C VAL A 86 -6.27 2.21 -1.59
N ARG A 87 -5.41 2.03 -0.62
CA ARG A 87 -4.14 2.72 -0.45
C ARG A 87 -3.07 1.99 -1.25
N PRO A 88 -1.76 2.03 -0.91
CA PRO A 88 -0.78 1.19 -1.57
C PRO A 88 -1.17 -0.28 -1.59
N MET A 89 -0.71 -0.96 -2.62
CA MET A 89 -0.96 -2.36 -2.87
C MET A 89 0.34 -3.08 -3.25
N ALA A 90 0.37 -4.39 -3.03
CA ALA A 90 1.41 -5.28 -3.53
C ALA A 90 0.76 -6.43 -4.28
N ILE A 91 1.22 -6.69 -5.50
CA ILE A 91 0.69 -7.71 -6.39
C ILE A 91 1.70 -8.85 -6.48
N THR A 92 1.25 -10.10 -6.36
CA THR A 92 2.13 -11.27 -6.57
C THR A 92 2.59 -11.36 -8.03
N LYS A 93 3.77 -11.91 -8.27
CA LYS A 93 4.35 -12.03 -9.63
C LYS A 93 3.50 -12.87 -10.57
N ASP A 94 2.79 -13.87 -10.02
CA ASP A 94 1.84 -14.69 -10.77
C ASP A 94 0.48 -14.01 -10.98
N GLU A 95 0.32 -12.78 -10.48
CA GLU A 95 -0.90 -11.98 -10.57
C GLU A 95 -2.16 -12.63 -9.98
N LYS A 96 -2.01 -13.62 -9.09
CA LYS A 96 -3.17 -14.26 -8.45
C LYS A 96 -3.70 -13.49 -7.26
N PHE A 97 -2.83 -12.81 -6.52
CA PHE A 97 -3.22 -12.10 -5.30
C PHE A 97 -2.74 -10.65 -5.30
N ALA A 98 -3.59 -9.79 -4.77
CA ALA A 98 -3.25 -8.43 -4.38
C ALA A 98 -3.39 -8.28 -2.86
N TYR A 99 -2.39 -7.69 -2.22
CA TYR A 99 -2.44 -7.29 -0.81
C TYR A 99 -2.75 -5.81 -0.75
N LEU A 100 -3.92 -5.50 -0.23
CA LEU A 100 -4.52 -4.17 -0.30
C LEU A 100 -4.58 -3.54 1.09
N GLN A 101 -3.95 -2.40 1.26
CA GLN A 101 -4.24 -1.54 2.39
C GLN A 101 -5.48 -0.71 2.09
N ILE A 102 -6.41 -0.68 3.01
CA ILE A 102 -7.65 0.09 2.88
C ILE A 102 -7.65 1.20 3.93
N SER A 103 -8.10 2.38 3.55
CA SER A 103 -8.13 3.55 4.43
C SER A 103 -8.69 3.23 5.81
N LEU A 104 -8.04 3.77 6.83
CA LEU A 104 -8.37 3.63 8.25
C LEU A 104 -8.18 2.23 8.85
N PHE A 105 -7.84 1.23 8.04
CA PHE A 105 -7.60 -0.13 8.52
C PHE A 105 -6.15 -0.31 8.98
N HIS A 106 -5.95 -0.94 10.13
CA HIS A 106 -4.63 -1.26 10.66
C HIS A 106 -4.26 -2.69 10.28
N GLY A 107 -3.71 -2.84 9.09
CA GLY A 107 -3.40 -4.13 8.48
C GLY A 107 -3.62 -4.11 6.97
N PHE A 108 -4.03 -5.22 6.42
CA PHE A 108 -4.31 -5.36 4.98
C PHE A 108 -5.32 -6.48 4.69
N PHE A 109 -5.83 -6.47 3.48
CA PHE A 109 -6.70 -7.50 2.93
C PHE A 109 -5.99 -8.23 1.80
N GLU A 110 -6.23 -9.52 1.68
CA GLU A 110 -5.84 -10.33 0.53
C GLU A 110 -7.03 -10.43 -0.43
N TYR A 111 -6.79 -10.02 -1.66
CA TYR A 111 -7.76 -10.08 -2.74
C TYR A 111 -7.29 -11.09 -3.79
N ASP A 112 -8.11 -12.11 -4.07
CA ASP A 112 -7.92 -13.07 -5.14
C ASP A 112 -8.37 -12.43 -6.45
N ILE A 113 -7.40 -12.12 -7.31
CA ILE A 113 -7.61 -11.39 -8.56
C ILE A 113 -8.41 -12.23 -9.57
N GLU A 114 -8.13 -13.53 -9.61
CA GLU A 114 -8.79 -14.45 -10.55
C GLU A 114 -10.26 -14.66 -10.18
N ASN A 115 -10.54 -14.95 -8.92
CA ASN A 115 -11.88 -15.23 -8.41
C ASN A 115 -12.65 -13.96 -7.98
N ASP A 116 -12.06 -12.78 -8.13
CA ASP A 116 -12.66 -11.47 -7.85
C ASP A 116 -13.26 -11.36 -6.43
N LYS A 117 -12.51 -11.80 -5.40
CA LYS A 117 -13.00 -11.82 -4.02
C LYS A 117 -11.90 -11.54 -3.00
N ILE A 118 -12.30 -10.97 -1.86
CA ILE A 118 -11.42 -10.91 -0.69
C ILE A 118 -11.45 -12.27 0.02
N THR A 119 -10.28 -12.83 0.28
CA THR A 119 -10.11 -14.16 0.87
C THR A 119 -9.72 -14.12 2.33
N ARG A 120 -8.86 -13.18 2.71
CA ARG A 120 -8.34 -13.07 4.08
C ARG A 120 -8.13 -11.61 4.47
N LYS A 121 -8.05 -11.37 5.77
CA LYS A 121 -7.53 -10.11 6.33
C LYS A 121 -6.53 -10.39 7.44
N LEU A 122 -5.56 -9.50 7.58
CA LEU A 122 -4.68 -9.45 8.74
C LEU A 122 -4.94 -8.16 9.51
N ASN A 123 -5.34 -8.28 10.79
CA ASN A 123 -5.31 -7.16 11.72
C ASN A 123 -3.91 -7.10 12.36
N LEU A 124 -3.24 -5.98 12.23
CA LEU A 124 -1.98 -5.73 12.91
C LEU A 124 -2.24 -4.94 14.21
N PRO A 125 -1.34 -5.01 15.19
CA PRO A 125 -1.59 -4.42 16.52
C PRO A 125 -1.63 -2.89 16.47
N ILE A 126 -2.61 -2.32 17.16
CA ILE A 126 -2.69 -0.88 17.41
C ILE A 126 -2.05 -0.60 18.77
N PRO A 127 -1.00 0.24 18.87
CA PRO A 127 -0.42 0.63 20.14
C PRO A 127 -1.47 1.23 21.08
N LYS A 128 -1.35 0.96 22.37
CA LYS A 128 -2.31 1.47 23.38
C LYS A 128 -2.47 3.00 23.33
N THR A 129 -1.39 3.71 23.03
CA THR A 129 -1.38 5.17 22.88
C THR A 129 -2.25 5.65 21.70
N ASN A 130 -2.51 4.78 20.74
CA ASN A 130 -3.25 5.08 19.52
C ASN A 130 -4.67 4.49 19.52
N SER A 131 -5.00 3.65 20.49
CA SER A 131 -6.31 3.00 20.56
C SER A 131 -7.48 3.97 20.77
N SER A 132 -7.21 5.20 21.22
CA SER A 132 -8.18 6.29 21.42
C SER A 132 -8.19 7.31 20.30
N LEU A 133 -7.41 7.13 19.22
CA LEU A 133 -7.42 8.05 18.10
C LEU A 133 -8.78 8.08 17.43
N SER A 134 -9.26 9.29 17.17
CA SER A 134 -10.49 9.49 16.41
C SER A 134 -10.27 9.28 14.91
N LEU A 135 -11.34 9.11 14.15
CA LEU A 135 -11.25 9.09 12.68
C LEU A 135 -10.64 10.37 12.11
N GLY A 136 -10.81 11.50 12.79
CA GLY A 136 -10.19 12.77 12.40
C GLY A 136 -8.67 12.75 12.48
N ASP A 137 -8.10 11.99 13.41
CA ASP A 137 -6.65 11.85 13.55
C ASP A 137 -6.01 11.11 12.35
N HIS A 138 -6.82 10.32 11.63
CA HIS A 138 -6.40 9.60 10.42
C HIS A 138 -6.59 10.37 9.12
N LEU A 139 -7.02 11.63 9.18
CA LEU A 139 -7.53 12.38 8.02
C LEU A 139 -6.53 12.45 6.86
N LEU A 140 -5.27 12.70 7.16
CA LEU A 140 -4.19 12.75 6.16
C LEU A 140 -3.26 11.53 6.21
N ASN A 141 -3.49 10.64 7.17
CA ASN A 141 -2.68 9.45 7.38
C ASN A 141 -3.61 8.25 7.44
N SER A 142 -3.38 7.27 6.62
CA SER A 142 -4.02 5.97 6.74
C SER A 142 -3.55 5.27 8.02
N GLY A 143 -4.31 4.36 8.57
CA GLY A 143 -3.83 3.47 9.63
C GLY A 143 -2.48 2.87 9.23
N HIS A 144 -2.46 2.21 8.09
CA HIS A 144 -1.24 1.74 7.40
C HIS A 144 -1.21 2.28 5.96
N HIS A 145 -0.01 2.54 5.41
CA HIS A 145 0.09 3.19 4.10
C HIS A 145 1.14 2.59 3.15
N GLY A 146 2.07 1.79 3.59
CA GLY A 146 3.09 1.17 2.71
C GLY A 146 3.03 -0.34 2.78
N ILE A 147 3.05 -1.00 1.62
CA ILE A 147 3.09 -2.47 1.52
C ILE A 147 3.94 -2.89 0.33
N SER A 148 4.76 -3.94 0.50
CA SER A 148 5.55 -4.55 -0.57
C SER A 148 5.76 -6.04 -0.32
N LEU A 149 6.04 -6.78 -1.39
CA LEU A 149 6.35 -8.22 -1.36
C LEU A 149 7.86 -8.45 -1.54
N SER A 150 8.38 -9.49 -0.89
CA SER A 150 9.72 -10.00 -1.17
C SER A 150 9.82 -10.55 -2.61
N GLY A 151 11.04 -10.71 -3.10
CA GLY A 151 11.27 -11.17 -4.46
C GLY A 151 10.79 -12.59 -4.78
N ASP A 152 10.54 -13.40 -3.77
CA ASP A 152 9.96 -14.74 -3.89
C ASP A 152 8.46 -14.79 -3.53
N ASP A 153 7.84 -13.65 -3.34
CA ASP A 153 6.45 -13.47 -2.91
C ASP A 153 6.07 -14.17 -1.59
N LYS A 154 7.03 -14.53 -0.74
CA LYS A 154 6.74 -15.24 0.52
C LYS A 154 6.55 -14.32 1.71
N THR A 155 7.09 -13.11 1.64
CA THR A 155 7.11 -12.18 2.77
C THR A 155 6.52 -10.83 2.37
N ILE A 156 5.71 -10.27 3.23
CA ILE A 156 5.08 -8.96 3.06
C ILE A 156 5.70 -8.00 4.06
N CYS A 157 6.14 -6.83 3.59
CA CYS A 157 6.52 -5.71 4.44
C CYS A 157 5.37 -4.69 4.50
N VAL A 158 4.99 -4.29 5.71
CA VAL A 158 3.91 -3.33 5.95
C VAL A 158 4.42 -2.16 6.75
N ALA A 159 4.20 -0.95 6.27
CA ALA A 159 4.47 0.30 6.99
C ALA A 159 3.25 0.71 7.82
N GLY A 160 3.33 0.56 9.13
CA GLY A 160 2.28 0.92 10.10
C GLY A 160 2.34 2.41 10.42
N THR A 161 1.84 3.26 9.53
CA THR A 161 2.02 4.72 9.53
C THR A 161 1.61 5.38 10.83
N MET A 162 0.40 5.07 11.31
CA MET A 162 -0.11 5.61 12.57
C MET A 162 0.44 4.88 13.79
N ASP A 163 0.98 3.67 13.59
CA ASP A 163 1.37 2.78 14.67
C ASP A 163 2.89 2.76 14.95
N GLY A 164 3.68 3.45 14.11
CA GLY A 164 5.10 3.71 14.34
C GLY A 164 6.00 2.47 14.22
N TYR A 165 5.58 1.46 13.46
CA TYR A 165 6.36 0.24 13.27
C TYR A 165 6.38 -0.22 11.81
N ILE A 166 7.27 -1.15 11.52
CA ILE A 166 7.24 -1.98 10.31
C ILE A 166 6.84 -3.39 10.72
N ALA A 167 5.91 -4.00 10.01
CA ALA A 167 5.59 -5.41 10.18
C ALA A 167 6.16 -6.22 9.02
N ILE A 168 6.81 -7.34 9.32
CA ILE A 168 7.26 -8.35 8.36
C ILE A 168 6.39 -9.57 8.57
N VAL A 169 5.64 -9.94 7.53
CA VAL A 169 4.56 -10.93 7.60
C VAL A 169 4.88 -12.09 6.67
N ASP A 170 4.81 -13.31 7.19
CA ASP A 170 4.77 -14.52 6.35
C ASP A 170 3.45 -14.59 5.58
N ARG A 171 3.53 -14.63 4.25
CA ARG A 171 2.36 -14.53 3.37
C ARG A 171 1.41 -15.73 3.49
N GLU A 172 1.94 -16.93 3.75
CA GLU A 172 1.13 -18.13 3.80
C GLU A 172 0.32 -18.19 5.10
N THR A 173 0.97 -17.96 6.22
CA THR A 173 0.41 -18.14 7.55
C THR A 173 -0.16 -16.86 8.16
N PHE A 174 0.22 -15.68 7.66
CA PHE A 174 -0.01 -14.37 8.26
C PHE A 174 0.60 -14.19 9.66
N ASN A 175 1.56 -15.04 10.05
CA ASN A 175 2.40 -14.78 11.20
C ASN A 175 3.31 -13.58 10.92
N TYR A 176 3.55 -12.75 11.91
CA TYR A 176 4.31 -11.52 11.71
C TYR A 176 5.28 -11.21 12.84
N SER A 177 6.29 -10.43 12.50
CA SER A 177 7.22 -9.79 13.44
C SER A 177 7.07 -8.27 13.34
N ILE A 178 7.15 -7.57 14.47
CA ILE A 178 7.07 -6.11 14.56
C ILE A 178 8.46 -5.53 14.79
N ILE A 179 8.83 -4.57 13.96
CA ILE A 179 10.03 -3.75 14.10
C ILE A 179 9.59 -2.39 14.63
N LYS A 180 9.77 -2.14 15.91
CA LYS A 180 9.49 -0.85 16.54
C LYS A 180 10.53 0.17 16.10
N LEU A 181 10.10 1.36 15.69
CA LEU A 181 10.96 2.39 15.10
C LEU A 181 11.31 3.53 16.07
N SER A 182 10.47 3.77 17.07
CA SER A 182 10.68 4.78 18.13
C SER A 182 9.93 4.37 19.39
N ASP A 183 10.21 5.05 20.50
CA ASP A 183 9.47 4.85 21.75
C ASP A 183 8.06 5.45 21.69
N ASP A 184 7.90 6.58 21.05
CA ASP A 184 6.58 7.13 20.72
C ASP A 184 6.16 6.69 19.30
N PRO A 185 5.11 5.89 19.15
CA PRO A 185 4.62 5.46 17.83
C PRO A 185 4.32 6.61 16.87
N LYS A 186 3.98 7.80 17.39
CA LYS A 186 3.62 8.97 16.58
C LYS A 186 4.82 9.66 15.92
N GLU A 187 6.04 9.41 16.41
CA GLU A 187 7.24 10.05 15.88
C GLU A 187 7.67 9.48 14.53
N ALA A 188 7.67 8.16 14.38
CA ALA A 188 8.31 7.52 13.23
C ALA A 188 7.54 7.71 11.93
N LYS A 189 6.24 7.50 11.92
CA LYS A 189 5.37 7.58 10.73
C LYS A 189 5.96 6.86 9.51
N PRO A 190 6.21 5.55 9.56
CA PRO A 190 6.62 4.80 8.37
C PRO A 190 5.52 4.94 7.31
N TYR A 191 5.89 5.35 6.08
CA TYR A 191 4.85 5.79 5.15
C TYR A 191 4.75 4.92 3.91
N TRP A 192 5.85 4.58 3.26
CA TRP A 192 5.87 3.79 2.04
C TRP A 192 6.82 2.62 2.16
N ALA A 193 6.50 1.52 1.49
CA ALA A 193 7.40 0.38 1.35
C ALA A 193 7.58 0.01 -0.12
N THR A 194 8.79 -0.35 -0.52
CA THR A 194 9.11 -0.92 -1.82
C THR A 194 10.24 -1.91 -1.70
N SER A 195 10.25 -2.96 -2.51
CA SER A 195 11.30 -3.98 -2.46
C SER A 195 12.52 -3.57 -3.26
N SER A 196 13.69 -4.05 -2.84
CA SER A 196 14.91 -3.97 -3.63
C SER A 196 14.76 -4.76 -4.95
N LYS A 197 15.61 -4.49 -5.92
CA LYS A 197 15.57 -5.17 -7.22
C LYS A 197 15.72 -6.69 -7.10
N ASP A 198 16.59 -7.14 -6.20
CA ASP A 198 16.79 -8.58 -5.92
C ASP A 198 15.72 -9.17 -5.01
N GLY A 199 14.80 -8.32 -4.50
CA GLY A 199 13.69 -8.73 -3.66
C GLY A 199 14.07 -9.21 -2.27
N THR A 200 15.34 -9.03 -1.84
CA THR A 200 15.81 -9.49 -0.52
C THR A 200 15.56 -8.49 0.59
N LYS A 201 15.30 -7.22 0.26
CA LYS A 201 15.14 -6.12 1.21
C LYS A 201 13.92 -5.26 0.88
N ALA A 202 13.34 -4.66 1.90
CA ALA A 202 12.38 -3.57 1.76
C ALA A 202 13.03 -2.23 2.09
N TYR A 203 12.72 -1.21 1.30
CA TYR A 203 13.02 0.19 1.60
C TYR A 203 11.75 0.84 2.13
N VAL A 204 11.81 1.34 3.35
CA VAL A 204 10.67 1.96 4.01
C VAL A 204 11.00 3.41 4.35
N SER A 205 10.24 4.36 3.82
CA SER A 205 10.36 5.77 4.22
C SER A 205 9.80 5.96 5.61
N ILE A 206 10.60 6.61 6.47
CA ILE A 206 10.22 6.94 7.85
C ILE A 206 10.03 8.46 7.90
N SER A 207 8.82 8.89 7.56
CA SER A 207 8.49 10.29 7.31
C SER A 207 8.71 11.20 8.52
N GLY A 208 8.49 10.69 9.72
CA GLY A 208 8.68 11.48 10.92
C GLY A 208 10.14 11.56 11.40
N LEU A 209 11.04 10.77 10.83
CA LEU A 209 12.45 10.70 11.22
C LEU A 209 13.42 11.03 10.08
N ASP A 210 12.92 11.57 8.96
CA ASP A 210 13.69 12.05 7.81
C ASP A 210 14.70 11.03 7.26
N LYS A 211 14.31 9.76 7.21
CA LYS A 211 15.17 8.66 6.78
C LYS A 211 14.43 7.58 5.99
N VAL A 212 15.19 6.74 5.32
CA VAL A 212 14.74 5.48 4.73
C VAL A 212 15.40 4.34 5.53
N SER A 213 14.59 3.44 6.07
CA SER A 213 15.07 2.20 6.70
C SER A 213 15.13 1.08 5.66
N VAL A 214 16.23 0.34 5.66
CA VAL A 214 16.44 -0.85 4.85
C VAL A 214 16.18 -2.06 5.73
N VAL A 215 15.15 -2.82 5.41
CA VAL A 215 14.74 -4.01 6.18
C VAL A 215 15.08 -5.26 5.39
N ASP A 216 15.73 -6.19 6.03
CA ASP A 216 15.99 -7.52 5.46
C ASP A 216 14.77 -8.42 5.68
N TYR A 217 14.24 -8.97 4.60
CA TYR A 217 13.04 -9.81 4.66
C TYR A 217 13.25 -11.12 5.41
N ALA A 218 14.43 -11.72 5.30
CA ALA A 218 14.70 -13.03 5.89
C ALA A 218 14.88 -12.95 7.41
N THR A 219 15.48 -11.87 7.90
CA THR A 219 15.78 -11.68 9.32
C THR A 219 14.76 -10.83 10.05
N ALA A 220 13.89 -10.14 9.33
CA ALA A 220 12.96 -9.14 9.86
C ALA A 220 13.67 -8.07 10.71
N GLN A 221 14.81 -7.56 10.23
CA GLN A 221 15.61 -6.56 10.94
C GLN A 221 15.93 -5.37 10.04
N VAL A 222 16.07 -4.18 10.64
CA VAL A 222 16.66 -3.02 9.98
C VAL A 222 18.15 -3.25 9.86
N VAL A 223 18.66 -3.30 8.63
CA VAL A 223 20.09 -3.55 8.35
C VAL A 223 20.84 -2.27 7.94
N ALA A 224 20.12 -1.22 7.58
CA ALA A 224 20.68 0.10 7.33
C ALA A 224 19.63 1.18 7.47
N GLU A 225 20.07 2.40 7.76
CA GLU A 225 19.25 3.61 7.77
C GLU A 225 19.97 4.68 6.94
N VAL A 226 19.23 5.31 6.05
CA VAL A 226 19.76 6.33 5.14
C VAL A 226 19.06 7.64 5.43
N PRO A 227 19.76 8.66 5.97
CA PRO A 227 19.21 10.02 6.09
C PRO A 227 18.84 10.58 4.72
N VAL A 228 17.68 11.21 4.64
CA VAL A 228 17.19 11.85 3.42
C VAL A 228 16.62 13.23 3.74
N GLY A 229 16.01 13.89 2.76
CA GLY A 229 15.34 15.17 2.99
C GLY A 229 14.11 15.05 3.90
N ASN A 230 13.57 16.19 4.31
CA ASN A 230 12.47 16.28 5.26
C ASN A 230 11.22 15.55 4.76
N HIS A 231 10.60 14.80 5.66
CA HIS A 231 9.32 14.15 5.49
C HIS A 231 9.22 13.27 4.21
N PRO A 232 10.12 12.28 4.03
CA PRO A 232 10.06 11.40 2.88
C PRO A 232 8.75 10.59 2.90
N GLN A 233 8.03 10.63 1.79
CA GLN A 233 6.79 9.86 1.67
C GLN A 233 6.98 8.67 0.73
N ARG A 234 6.93 8.91 -0.57
CA ARG A 234 6.99 7.83 -1.56
C ARG A 234 8.43 7.43 -1.86
N VAL A 235 8.73 6.15 -1.68
CA VAL A 235 9.97 5.49 -2.11
C VAL A 235 9.66 4.52 -3.23
N ARG A 236 10.42 4.58 -4.32
CA ARG A 236 10.31 3.63 -5.43
C ARG A 236 11.70 3.15 -5.85
N ASN A 237 11.78 1.89 -6.19
CA ASN A 237 12.94 1.31 -6.84
C ASN A 237 12.73 1.43 -8.36
N GLY A 238 13.72 1.97 -9.05
CA GLY A 238 13.72 2.11 -10.50
C GLY A 238 15.07 1.75 -11.08
N GLN A 239 15.08 1.19 -12.28
CA GLN A 239 16.30 0.91 -13.04
C GLN A 239 16.34 1.82 -14.25
N LEU A 240 17.33 2.72 -14.28
CA LEU A 240 17.63 3.54 -15.45
C LEU A 240 18.76 2.86 -16.25
N ARG A 241 18.55 2.70 -17.54
CA ARG A 241 19.66 2.41 -18.45
C ARG A 241 20.25 3.76 -18.88
N LEU A 242 21.44 4.07 -18.40
CA LEU A 242 22.20 5.19 -18.96
C LEU A 242 22.62 4.79 -20.39
N LYS A 243 22.30 5.63 -21.35
CA LYS A 243 22.74 5.49 -22.75
C LYS A 243 24.20 5.82 -22.86
#